data_c2167dff5c635657f79f02e439cb77cb
#
_entry.id   c2167dff5c635657f79f02e439cb77cb
#
_cell.length_a   1.000
_cell.length_b   1.000
_cell.length_c   1.000
_cell.angle_alpha   90.00
_cell.angle_beta   90.00
_cell.angle_gamma   90.00
#
_symmetry.space_group_name_H-M   'P 1'
#
loop_
_entity.id
_entity.type
_entity.pdbx_description
1 polymer ?
#
loop_
_entity_poly.entity_id
_entity_poly.type
_entity_poly.pdbx_seq_one_letter_code
_entity_poly.pdbx_strand_id
1 'polypeptide(L)'
;MGMFDYINVADKLPTNSEIDALGIDLSAESFQTKDLDNVMANYYIQGDRLFVEKYRKTEWIENSESFLGGYIDRQEPYKEELDGQHGKIYFYTWLERDEYDYWIEYVAYFTHGKLDKIELFKCDKTANAERKQRTIEWQQNDEKERNKWYNKYIFRTKVWAKIRLLINKILYAIERGIGYIRLRIP
;
A
#
# COMPACT_ATOMS: atom_id res chain seq x y z
N MET A 1 5.33 -8.30 -4.20
CA MET A 1 5.02 -7.20 -3.25
C MET A 1 3.94 -7.74 -2.32
N GLY A 2 4.19 -7.83 -1.00
CA GLY A 2 3.17 -8.32 -0.05
C GLY A 2 2.21 -7.19 0.31
N MET A 3 0.97 -7.54 0.63
CA MET A 3 0.02 -6.61 1.24
C MET A 3 0.48 -6.28 2.67
N PHE A 4 0.05 -5.17 3.19
CA PHE A 4 0.31 -4.70 4.56
C PHE A 4 -0.95 -4.00 5.06
N ASP A 5 -1.04 -3.85 6.37
CA ASP A 5 -2.11 -3.10 7.01
C ASP A 5 -1.59 -1.76 7.53
N TYR A 6 -2.49 -0.87 7.88
CA TYR A 6 -2.16 0.42 8.45
C TYR A 6 -2.51 0.47 9.93
N ILE A 7 -1.63 1.06 10.73
CA ILE A 7 -1.86 1.34 12.15
C ILE A 7 -1.79 2.84 12.39
N ASN A 8 -2.80 3.37 13.04
CA ASN A 8 -2.89 4.74 13.52
C ASN A 8 -2.87 4.73 15.05
N VAL A 9 -1.98 5.50 15.65
CA VAL A 9 -1.82 5.57 17.11
C VAL A 9 -2.31 6.93 17.59
N ALA A 10 -3.35 6.95 18.43
CA ALA A 10 -3.93 8.20 18.93
C ALA A 10 -3.09 8.83 20.05
N ASP A 11 -2.35 8.01 20.79
CA ASP A 11 -1.53 8.46 21.91
C ASP A 11 -0.14 8.89 21.45
N LYS A 12 0.52 9.71 22.26
CA LYS A 12 1.87 10.17 21.97
C LYS A 12 2.85 8.99 21.98
N LEU A 13 3.54 8.81 20.86
CA LEU A 13 4.57 7.78 20.70
C LEU A 13 5.88 8.17 21.41
N PRO A 14 6.63 7.20 21.94
CA PRO A 14 7.97 7.45 22.48
C PRO A 14 8.91 7.92 21.37
N THR A 15 9.71 8.94 21.67
CA THR A 15 10.65 9.56 20.74
C THR A 15 12.09 9.47 21.23
N ASN A 16 13.04 9.76 20.37
CA ASN A 16 14.42 9.98 20.69
C ASN A 16 14.86 11.38 20.22
N SER A 17 16.09 11.77 20.53
CA SER A 17 16.63 13.09 20.16
C SER A 17 16.61 13.35 18.64
N GLU A 18 16.73 12.32 17.80
CA GLU A 18 16.68 12.46 16.35
C GLU A 18 15.26 12.76 15.86
N ILE A 19 14.27 12.05 16.41
CA ILE A 19 12.84 12.26 16.09
C ILE A 19 12.38 13.62 16.62
N ASP A 20 12.77 13.97 17.84
CA ASP A 20 12.44 15.26 18.45
C ASP A 20 13.00 16.44 17.63
N ALA A 21 14.21 16.29 17.07
CA ALA A 21 14.81 17.28 16.20
C ALA A 21 14.06 17.48 14.87
N LEU A 22 13.24 16.50 14.43
CA LEU A 22 12.42 16.64 13.24
C LEU A 22 11.20 17.54 13.46
N GLY A 23 10.77 17.76 14.69
CA GLY A 23 9.61 18.57 15.03
C GLY A 23 8.28 18.02 14.47
N ILE A 24 8.17 16.70 14.34
CA ILE A 24 7.02 16.03 13.71
C ILE A 24 6.13 15.45 14.79
N ASP A 25 4.83 15.61 14.63
CA ASP A 25 3.84 14.88 15.40
C ASP A 25 3.58 13.51 14.75
N LEU A 26 4.22 12.48 15.28
CA LEU A 26 4.08 11.10 14.81
C LEU A 26 2.69 10.51 15.08
N SER A 27 1.87 11.09 15.95
CA SER A 27 0.49 10.63 16.18
C SER A 27 -0.43 10.93 15.00
N ALA A 28 -0.04 11.87 14.14
CA ALA A 28 -0.75 12.19 12.90
C ALA A 28 -0.35 11.28 11.72
N GLU A 29 0.72 10.48 11.87
CA GLU A 29 1.22 9.61 10.82
C GLU A 29 0.51 8.26 10.81
N SER A 30 0.35 7.69 9.63
CA SER A 30 -0.14 6.32 9.46
C SER A 30 1.03 5.38 9.26
N PHE A 31 1.13 4.37 10.10
CA PHE A 31 2.18 3.37 10.06
C PHE A 31 1.74 2.13 9.29
N GLN A 32 2.70 1.44 8.69
CA GLN A 32 2.48 0.15 8.03
C GLN A 32 2.86 -0.99 8.97
N THR A 33 2.13 -2.11 8.88
CA THR A 33 2.46 -3.35 9.59
C THR A 33 2.24 -4.57 8.71
N LYS A 34 2.93 -5.66 9.04
CA LYS A 34 2.72 -6.99 8.44
C LYS A 34 2.36 -8.06 9.49
N ASP A 35 2.19 -7.65 10.72
CA ASP A 35 1.94 -8.56 11.84
C ASP A 35 0.44 -8.75 12.13
N LEU A 36 -0.41 -8.21 11.27
CA LEU A 36 -1.87 -8.35 11.31
C LEU A 36 -2.38 -9.14 10.09
N ASP A 37 -3.58 -8.85 9.62
CA ASP A 37 -4.25 -9.67 8.58
C ASP A 37 -3.67 -9.53 7.17
N ASN A 38 -2.91 -8.46 6.90
CA ASN A 38 -2.29 -8.15 5.60
C ASN A 38 -3.30 -8.02 4.45
N VAL A 39 -4.43 -7.36 4.74
CA VAL A 39 -5.55 -7.15 3.80
C VAL A 39 -5.78 -5.68 3.46
N MET A 40 -4.80 -4.81 3.75
CA MET A 40 -4.89 -3.35 3.60
C MET A 40 -6.00 -2.75 4.48
N ALA A 41 -6.19 -3.30 5.67
CA ALA A 41 -7.11 -2.79 6.66
C ALA A 41 -6.48 -1.66 7.48
N ASN A 42 -7.33 -0.81 8.08
CA ASN A 42 -6.93 0.24 9.01
C ASN A 42 -7.16 -0.23 10.44
N TYR A 43 -6.11 -0.17 11.22
CA TYR A 43 -6.13 -0.45 12.65
C TYR A 43 -5.86 0.82 13.44
N TYR A 44 -6.35 0.86 14.67
CA TYR A 44 -6.21 2.00 15.55
C TYR A 44 -5.83 1.53 16.95
N ILE A 45 -4.73 2.07 17.47
CA ILE A 45 -4.38 1.94 18.88
C ILE A 45 -4.93 3.19 19.59
N GLN A 46 -5.89 3.01 20.50
CA GLN A 46 -6.53 4.08 21.25
C GLN A 46 -6.60 3.69 22.72
N GLY A 47 -5.93 4.47 23.59
CA GLY A 47 -5.72 4.10 24.97
C GLY A 47 -4.98 2.77 25.09
N ASP A 48 -5.56 1.80 25.79
CA ASP A 48 -4.95 0.47 25.98
C ASP A 48 -5.53 -0.62 25.06
N ARG A 49 -6.18 -0.25 23.92
CA ARG A 49 -6.91 -1.18 23.04
C ARG A 49 -6.53 -1.05 21.58
N LEU A 50 -6.67 -2.17 20.86
CA LEU A 50 -6.53 -2.26 19.42
C LEU A 50 -7.90 -2.40 18.77
N PHE A 51 -8.16 -1.59 17.75
CA PHE A 51 -9.41 -1.62 16.97
C PHE A 51 -9.09 -1.85 15.50
N VAL A 52 -10.01 -2.52 14.80
CA VAL A 52 -10.00 -2.63 13.34
C VAL A 52 -11.15 -1.84 12.75
N GLU A 53 -10.92 -1.12 11.67
CA GLU A 53 -11.96 -0.45 10.91
C GLU A 53 -12.72 -1.46 10.04
N LYS A 54 -14.03 -1.53 10.24
CA LYS A 54 -14.96 -2.34 9.46
C LYS A 54 -16.04 -1.47 8.86
N TYR A 55 -16.77 -2.02 7.90
CA TYR A 55 -17.83 -1.31 7.18
C TYR A 55 -19.11 -2.12 7.27
N ARG A 56 -20.23 -1.46 7.59
CA ARG A 56 -21.56 -2.12 7.70
C ARG A 56 -22.12 -2.46 6.34
N LYS A 57 -21.75 -1.68 5.30
CA LYS A 57 -22.19 -1.90 3.94
C LYS A 57 -20.99 -1.86 3.00
N THR A 58 -20.95 -2.82 2.08
CA THR A 58 -19.98 -2.88 1.01
C THR A 58 -20.72 -3.20 -0.27
N GLU A 59 -20.61 -2.33 -1.28
CA GLU A 59 -21.26 -2.49 -2.57
C GLU A 59 -20.23 -2.46 -3.68
N TRP A 60 -20.40 -3.33 -4.68
CA TRP A 60 -19.59 -3.27 -5.88
C TRP A 60 -20.20 -2.25 -6.84
N ILE A 61 -19.45 -1.22 -7.19
CA ILE A 61 -19.84 -0.21 -8.17
C ILE A 61 -19.13 -0.50 -9.48
N GLU A 62 -19.92 -0.80 -10.53
CA GLU A 62 -19.37 -0.97 -11.86
C GLU A 62 -18.86 0.36 -12.42
N ASN A 63 -17.64 0.34 -12.94
CA ASN A 63 -17.04 1.47 -13.62
C ASN A 63 -16.27 0.97 -14.85
N SER A 64 -16.83 1.19 -16.02
CA SER A 64 -16.24 0.77 -17.30
C SER A 64 -14.90 1.45 -17.62
N GLU A 65 -14.56 2.54 -16.96
CA GLU A 65 -13.28 3.24 -17.10
C GLU A 65 -12.20 2.66 -16.18
N SER A 66 -12.59 1.89 -15.17
CA SER A 66 -11.66 1.21 -14.27
C SER A 66 -11.04 -0.01 -14.95
N PHE A 67 -9.75 -0.23 -14.72
CA PHE A 67 -9.04 -1.43 -15.18
C PHE A 67 -9.67 -2.74 -14.68
N LEU A 68 -10.25 -2.72 -13.48
CA LEU A 68 -10.91 -3.87 -12.85
C LEU A 68 -12.41 -3.93 -13.12
N GLY A 69 -12.97 -3.02 -13.95
CA GLY A 69 -14.38 -2.96 -14.27
C GLY A 69 -15.26 -2.36 -13.16
N GLY A 70 -14.67 -1.92 -12.06
CA GLY A 70 -15.38 -1.32 -10.94
C GLY A 70 -14.50 -1.18 -9.69
N TYR A 71 -15.13 -0.80 -8.58
CA TYR A 71 -14.50 -0.70 -7.26
C TYR A 71 -15.50 -1.07 -6.17
N ILE A 72 -14.97 -1.41 -4.99
CA ILE A 72 -15.80 -1.66 -3.80
C ILE A 72 -16.02 -0.32 -3.10
N ASP A 73 -17.29 0.09 -3.01
CA ASP A 73 -17.71 1.22 -2.18
C ASP A 73 -17.95 0.71 -0.75
N ARG A 74 -17.28 1.35 0.21
CA ARG A 74 -17.30 0.99 1.63
C ARG A 74 -18.00 2.09 2.40
N GLN A 75 -19.15 1.77 2.98
CA GLN A 75 -20.03 2.73 3.65
C GLN A 75 -20.21 2.39 5.13
N GLU A 76 -20.51 3.42 5.93
CA GLU A 76 -20.76 3.32 7.37
C GLU A 76 -19.59 2.66 8.13
N PRO A 77 -18.39 3.30 8.16
CA PRO A 77 -17.25 2.77 8.88
C PRO A 77 -17.54 2.73 10.39
N TYR A 78 -17.09 1.67 11.05
CA TYR A 78 -17.12 1.55 12.50
C TYR A 78 -15.84 0.86 12.98
N LYS A 79 -15.49 1.07 14.25
CA LYS A 79 -14.34 0.42 14.88
C LYS A 79 -14.81 -0.77 15.70
N GLU A 80 -14.18 -1.91 15.47
CA GLU A 80 -14.41 -3.13 16.26
C GLU A 80 -13.15 -3.42 17.08
N GLU A 81 -13.32 -3.65 18.37
CA GLU A 81 -12.23 -3.97 19.29
C GLU A 81 -11.72 -5.39 19.04
N LEU A 82 -10.41 -5.57 19.10
CA LEU A 82 -9.73 -6.86 18.96
C LEU A 82 -9.30 -7.38 20.35
N ASP A 83 -10.21 -8.03 21.06
CA ASP A 83 -9.99 -8.53 22.42
C ASP A 83 -8.96 -9.65 22.53
N GLY A 84 -8.72 -10.38 21.44
CA GLY A 84 -7.84 -11.57 21.41
C GLY A 84 -6.38 -11.28 21.13
N GLN A 85 -6.01 -10.02 20.85
CA GLN A 85 -4.64 -9.71 20.46
C GLN A 85 -3.66 -10.03 21.59
N HIS A 86 -2.61 -10.79 21.26
CA HIS A 86 -1.55 -11.16 22.19
C HIS A 86 -0.21 -11.19 21.46
N GLY A 87 0.85 -10.70 22.13
CA GLY A 87 2.20 -10.68 21.58
C GLY A 87 2.64 -9.32 21.09
N LYS A 88 3.55 -9.31 20.14
CA LYS A 88 4.18 -8.10 19.60
C LYS A 88 3.60 -7.76 18.25
N ILE A 89 3.41 -6.46 17.99
CA ILE A 89 3.07 -5.91 16.68
C ILE A 89 4.15 -4.89 16.33
N TYR A 90 4.89 -5.13 15.25
CA TYR A 90 5.84 -4.19 14.71
C TYR A 90 5.13 -3.32 13.66
N PHE A 91 5.35 -2.02 13.73
CA PHE A 91 4.80 -1.08 12.76
C PHE A 91 5.80 0.04 12.48
N TYR A 92 5.82 0.50 11.25
CA TYR A 92 6.86 1.39 10.76
C TYR A 92 6.30 2.46 9.84
N THR A 93 7.03 3.57 9.75
CA THR A 93 6.78 4.62 8.76
C THR A 93 8.08 5.05 8.11
N TRP A 94 7.94 5.59 6.92
CA TRP A 94 9.04 6.17 6.15
C TRP A 94 8.78 7.65 5.96
N LEU A 95 9.68 8.48 6.49
CA LEU A 95 9.59 9.93 6.39
C LEU A 95 10.70 10.47 5.49
N GLU A 96 10.28 11.16 4.44
CA GLU A 96 11.22 11.85 3.54
C GLU A 96 11.43 13.29 4.00
N ARG A 97 12.70 13.71 4.11
CA ARG A 97 13.12 15.10 4.41
C ARG A 97 14.13 15.58 3.36
N ASP A 98 14.59 16.82 3.48
CA ASP A 98 15.41 17.45 2.44
C ASP A 98 16.70 16.70 2.13
N GLU A 99 17.44 16.28 3.15
CA GLU A 99 18.74 15.63 3.00
C GLU A 99 18.73 14.14 3.36
N TYR A 100 17.77 13.73 4.19
CA TYR A 100 17.72 12.38 4.76
C TYR A 100 16.34 11.78 4.69
N ASP A 101 16.29 10.48 4.55
CA ASP A 101 15.12 9.65 4.78
C ASP A 101 15.24 9.01 6.16
N TYR A 102 14.11 8.89 6.86
CA TYR A 102 14.02 8.26 8.16
C TYR A 102 13.11 7.05 8.11
N TRP A 103 13.64 5.92 8.52
CA TRP A 103 12.87 4.72 8.79
C TRP A 103 12.63 4.65 10.30
N ILE A 104 11.39 4.76 10.73
CA ILE A 104 11.01 4.74 12.12
C ILE A 104 10.13 3.53 12.36
N GLU A 105 10.54 2.67 13.28
CA GLU A 105 9.86 1.42 13.60
C GLU A 105 9.58 1.35 15.09
N TYR A 106 8.34 1.00 15.42
CA TYR A 106 7.85 0.80 16.77
C TYR A 106 7.46 -0.66 16.99
N VAL A 107 7.43 -1.05 18.27
CA VAL A 107 6.85 -2.31 18.70
C VAL A 107 5.82 -2.05 19.80
N ALA A 108 4.59 -2.53 19.59
CA ALA A 108 3.54 -2.56 20.59
C ALA A 108 3.43 -3.95 21.19
N TYR A 109 3.32 -4.02 22.50
CA TYR A 109 3.17 -5.27 23.26
C TYR A 109 1.74 -5.39 23.75
N PHE A 110 1.07 -6.48 23.41
CA PHE A 110 -0.30 -6.74 23.82
C PHE A 110 -0.39 -8.01 24.69
N THR A 111 -1.18 -7.92 25.77
CA THR A 111 -1.51 -9.07 26.61
C THR A 111 -3.03 -9.14 26.78
N HIS A 112 -3.65 -10.22 26.29
CA HIS A 112 -5.11 -10.41 26.33
C HIS A 112 -5.93 -9.20 25.87
N GLY A 113 -5.60 -8.67 24.69
CA GLY A 113 -6.27 -7.54 24.08
C GLY A 113 -5.91 -6.17 24.65
N LYS A 114 -5.07 -6.11 25.68
CA LYS A 114 -4.61 -4.84 26.27
C LYS A 114 -3.22 -4.51 25.84
N LEU A 115 -3.01 -3.23 25.51
CA LEU A 115 -1.70 -2.66 25.25
C LEU A 115 -0.95 -2.50 26.55
N ASP A 116 0.18 -3.18 26.69
CA ASP A 116 1.07 -3.03 27.84
C ASP A 116 1.99 -1.81 27.69
N LYS A 117 2.59 -1.67 26.49
CA LYS A 117 3.49 -0.57 26.15
C LYS A 117 3.75 -0.48 24.66
N ILE A 118 4.25 0.68 24.23
CA ILE A 118 4.85 0.91 22.92
C ILE A 118 6.29 1.35 23.11
N GLU A 119 7.21 0.80 22.36
CA GLU A 119 8.62 1.17 22.38
C GLU A 119 9.10 1.56 20.98
N LEU A 120 9.98 2.55 20.92
CA LEU A 120 10.73 2.83 19.70
C LEU A 120 11.73 1.69 19.50
N PHE A 121 11.52 0.89 18.47
CA PHE A 121 12.36 -0.26 18.16
C PHE A 121 13.58 0.14 17.33
N LYS A 122 13.38 1.00 16.33
CA LYS A 122 14.42 1.39 15.41
C LYS A 122 14.19 2.80 14.84
N CYS A 123 15.27 3.55 14.67
CA CYS A 123 15.26 4.81 13.95
C CYS A 123 16.52 4.89 13.09
N ASP A 124 16.39 4.62 11.79
CA ASP A 124 17.50 4.69 10.83
C ASP A 124 17.41 5.99 10.02
N LYS A 125 18.54 6.67 9.94
CA LYS A 125 18.72 7.87 9.12
C LYS A 125 19.60 7.53 7.93
N THR A 126 19.11 7.77 6.72
CA THR A 126 19.84 7.46 5.47
C THR A 126 19.86 8.69 4.56
N ALA A 127 21.05 9.05 4.06
CA ALA A 127 21.16 10.12 3.07
C ALA A 127 20.38 9.79 1.81
N ASN A 128 19.57 10.75 1.32
CA ASN A 128 18.64 10.50 0.22
C ASN A 128 19.07 11.10 -1.13
N ALA A 129 20.26 11.70 -1.20
CA ALA A 129 20.76 12.36 -2.40
C ALA A 129 20.78 11.42 -3.62
N GLU A 130 21.32 10.21 -3.47
CA GLU A 130 21.37 9.22 -4.56
C GLU A 130 19.98 8.75 -5.00
N ARG A 131 19.06 8.55 -4.04
CA ARG A 131 17.68 8.15 -4.33
C ARG A 131 16.97 9.26 -5.09
N LYS A 132 17.09 10.51 -4.65
CA LYS A 132 16.53 11.68 -5.34
C LYS A 132 17.07 11.84 -6.74
N GLN A 133 18.38 11.68 -6.91
CA GLN A 133 19.02 11.73 -8.23
C GLN A 133 18.44 10.64 -9.17
N ARG A 134 18.35 9.40 -8.70
CA ARG A 134 17.74 8.29 -9.47
C ARG A 134 16.29 8.57 -9.83
N THR A 135 15.52 9.18 -8.93
CA THR A 135 14.12 9.55 -9.19
C THR A 135 14.02 10.60 -10.30
N ILE A 136 14.89 11.62 -10.25
CA ILE A 136 14.96 12.66 -11.30
C ILE A 136 15.33 12.05 -12.64
N GLU A 137 16.34 11.21 -12.69
CA GLU A 137 16.78 10.52 -13.90
C GLU A 137 15.67 9.63 -14.48
N TRP A 138 14.97 8.89 -13.61
CA TRP A 138 13.83 8.08 -14.02
C TRP A 138 12.70 8.93 -14.59
N GLN A 139 12.34 10.04 -13.95
CA GLN A 139 11.31 10.96 -14.43
C GLN A 139 11.67 11.54 -15.80
N GLN A 140 12.92 12.00 -15.97
CA GLN A 140 13.43 12.51 -17.25
C GLN A 140 13.38 11.46 -18.36
N ASN A 141 13.75 10.22 -18.04
CA ASN A 141 13.69 9.12 -18.99
C ASN A 141 12.26 8.73 -19.33
N ASP A 142 11.35 8.68 -18.35
CA ASP A 142 9.92 8.41 -18.58
C ASP A 142 9.28 9.51 -19.43
N GLU A 143 9.64 10.77 -19.20
CA GLU A 143 9.18 11.89 -20.04
C GLU A 143 9.70 11.77 -21.47
N LYS A 144 10.98 11.44 -21.68
CA LYS A 144 11.55 11.18 -23.02
C LYS A 144 10.82 10.04 -23.72
N GLU A 145 10.56 8.92 -22.99
CA GLU A 145 9.82 7.80 -23.55
C GLU A 145 8.38 8.18 -23.92
N ARG A 146 7.69 8.95 -23.05
CA ARG A 146 6.32 9.42 -23.34
C ARG A 146 6.24 10.33 -24.58
N ASN A 147 7.28 11.12 -24.81
CA ASN A 147 7.34 12.07 -25.93
C ASN A 147 7.77 11.43 -27.24
N LYS A 148 8.21 10.18 -27.25
CA LYS A 148 8.48 9.47 -28.52
C LYS A 148 7.20 9.39 -29.37
N TRP A 149 7.33 9.66 -30.66
CA TRP A 149 6.22 9.79 -31.61
C TRP A 149 5.25 8.60 -31.58
N TYR A 150 5.76 7.37 -31.46
CA TYR A 150 4.94 6.16 -31.40
C TYR A 150 4.12 6.06 -30.11
N ASN A 151 4.67 6.50 -28.97
CA ASN A 151 3.94 6.57 -27.70
C ASN A 151 2.83 7.65 -27.77
N LYS A 152 3.16 8.81 -28.36
CA LYS A 152 2.24 9.93 -28.47
C LYS A 152 1.11 9.69 -29.46
N TYR A 153 1.39 9.10 -30.63
CA TYR A 153 0.44 8.98 -31.73
C TYR A 153 -0.14 7.59 -31.93
N ILE A 154 0.55 6.53 -31.48
CA ILE A 154 0.11 5.15 -31.65
C ILE A 154 -0.51 4.62 -30.36
N PHE A 155 0.30 4.50 -29.29
CA PHE A 155 -0.10 3.80 -28.07
C PHE A 155 -1.14 4.54 -27.21
N ARG A 156 -1.25 5.87 -27.32
CA ARG A 156 -2.23 6.66 -26.58
C ARG A 156 -3.56 6.87 -27.32
N THR A 157 -3.70 6.40 -28.54
CA THR A 157 -4.93 6.61 -29.31
C THR A 157 -5.98 5.58 -28.93
N LYS A 158 -7.27 5.99 -29.00
CA LYS A 158 -8.42 5.06 -28.87
C LYS A 158 -8.38 3.93 -29.91
N VAL A 159 -7.71 4.18 -31.04
CA VAL A 159 -7.50 3.17 -32.10
C VAL A 159 -6.59 2.05 -31.61
N TRP A 160 -5.47 2.38 -30.95
CA TRP A 160 -4.57 1.37 -30.40
C TRP A 160 -5.24 0.53 -29.30
N ALA A 161 -6.07 1.14 -28.46
CA ALA A 161 -6.85 0.40 -27.46
C ALA A 161 -7.77 -0.65 -28.12
N LYS A 162 -8.41 -0.31 -29.25
CA LYS A 162 -9.23 -1.26 -30.01
C LYS A 162 -8.39 -2.37 -30.68
N ILE A 163 -7.23 -2.02 -31.23
CA ILE A 163 -6.30 -2.99 -31.83
C ILE A 163 -5.78 -3.96 -30.77
N ARG A 164 -5.38 -3.47 -29.61
CA ARG A 164 -4.93 -4.29 -28.47
C ARG A 164 -6.02 -5.26 -28.02
N LEU A 165 -7.27 -4.77 -27.92
CA LEU A 165 -8.43 -5.63 -27.60
C LEU A 165 -8.63 -6.74 -28.63
N LEU A 166 -8.48 -6.42 -29.93
CA LEU A 166 -8.59 -7.40 -31.00
C LEU A 166 -7.47 -8.44 -30.92
N ILE A 167 -6.23 -8.00 -30.73
CA ILE A 167 -5.06 -8.89 -30.54
C ILE A 167 -5.28 -9.84 -29.36
N ASN A 168 -5.71 -9.30 -28.21
CA ASN A 168 -5.99 -10.13 -27.03
C ASN A 168 -7.09 -11.18 -27.28
N LYS A 169 -8.14 -10.82 -28.02
CA LYS A 169 -9.19 -11.79 -28.41
C LYS A 169 -8.64 -12.89 -29.32
N ILE A 170 -7.76 -12.55 -30.28
CA ILE A 170 -7.13 -13.52 -31.16
C ILE A 170 -6.21 -14.45 -30.37
N LEU A 171 -5.35 -13.91 -29.48
CA LEU A 171 -4.48 -14.71 -28.64
C LEU A 171 -5.26 -15.66 -27.74
N TYR A 172 -6.33 -15.18 -27.12
CA TYR A 172 -7.20 -16.02 -26.30
C TYR A 172 -7.87 -17.15 -27.11
N ALA A 173 -8.31 -16.88 -28.36
CA ALA A 173 -8.86 -17.87 -29.23
C ALA A 173 -7.83 -18.95 -29.65
N ILE A 174 -6.59 -18.54 -29.89
CA ILE A 174 -5.46 -19.43 -30.18
C ILE A 174 -5.14 -20.32 -28.98
N GLU A 175 -5.02 -19.73 -27.77
CA GLU A 175 -4.77 -20.48 -26.53
C GLU A 175 -5.86 -21.53 -26.26
N ARG A 176 -7.12 -21.14 -26.48
CA ARG A 176 -8.25 -22.07 -26.34
C ARG A 176 -8.23 -23.18 -27.41
N GLY A 177 -7.83 -22.87 -28.63
CA GLY A 177 -7.63 -23.83 -29.70
C GLY A 177 -6.52 -24.82 -29.41
N ILE A 178 -5.37 -24.33 -28.90
CA ILE A 178 -4.24 -25.18 -28.51
C ILE A 178 -4.62 -26.08 -27.31
N GLY A 179 -5.34 -25.52 -26.33
CA GLY A 179 -5.83 -26.31 -25.18
C GLY A 179 -6.75 -27.45 -25.62
N TYR A 180 -7.61 -27.23 -26.63
CA TYR A 180 -8.50 -28.26 -27.19
C TYR A 180 -7.73 -29.34 -27.91
N ILE A 181 -6.66 -29.01 -28.63
CA ILE A 181 -5.78 -29.97 -29.32
C ILE A 181 -4.99 -30.81 -28.32
N ARG A 182 -4.44 -30.19 -27.25
CA ARG A 182 -3.69 -30.90 -26.17
C ARG A 182 -4.53 -31.94 -25.44
N LEU A 183 -5.84 -31.73 -25.31
CA LEU A 183 -6.76 -32.69 -24.68
C LEU A 183 -7.16 -33.86 -25.62
N ARG A 184 -6.81 -33.79 -26.90
CA ARG A 184 -7.14 -34.82 -27.89
C ARG A 184 -5.94 -35.66 -28.36
N ILE A 185 -4.76 -35.35 -27.93
CA ILE A 185 -3.56 -36.19 -28.23
C ILE A 185 -3.40 -37.17 -27.07
N PRO A 186 -3.53 -38.52 -27.36
CA PRO A 186 -3.41 -39.56 -26.36
C PRO A 186 -1.99 -39.65 -25.79
#